data_c37613ffca898b18d4eb0871d8ce2a1a
#
_entry.id   c37613ffca898b18d4eb0871d8ce2a1a
#
_cell.length_a   1.000
_cell.length_b   1.000
_cell.length_c   1.000
_cell.angle_alpha   90.00
_cell.angle_beta   90.00
_cell.angle_gamma   90.00
#
_symmetry.space_group_name_H-M   'P 1'
#
loop_
_entity.id
_entity.type
_entity.pdbx_description
1 polymer ?
#
loop_
_entity_poly.entity_id
_entity_poly.type
_entity_poly.pdbx_seq_one_letter_code
_entity_poly.pdbx_strand_id
1 'polypeptide(L)'
;MLHLILGPSGTGKSTLLMNEIRRRAEAGQPSILLVPEQFTSSTEGRIYRELGDGLSAWVSSYSFSSLAEKLLDEYGGAAVRTVTDAARVVLVRRAVEALGPRVTYYGRHRRSPVFLQKCAETLNELKSAGLTGPQLERLSVGPGREKLAELAAIYAAYEALLQETAMDPGDRVELAAQKAAEHPEFFLGRAVFVDEFDTFDSAKQALLRAMLATSDVTVTLCADGLTDYDGGMGLFSGAKQVAARLLRLAAQAGCR
;
A
#
# COMPACT_ATOMS: atom_id res chain seq x y z
N MET A 1 -16.75 8.59 -6.13
CA MET A 1 -16.42 9.92 -5.54
C MET A 1 -15.43 9.75 -4.41
N LEU A 2 -14.51 10.73 -4.14
CA LEU A 2 -13.63 10.70 -2.96
C LEU A 2 -14.18 11.61 -1.87
N HIS A 3 -14.34 11.08 -0.66
CA HIS A 3 -14.68 11.81 0.55
C HIS A 3 -13.52 11.76 1.53
N LEU A 4 -13.10 12.90 2.08
CA LEU A 4 -12.07 12.98 3.11
C LEU A 4 -12.70 13.44 4.43
N ILE A 5 -12.54 12.64 5.49
CA ILE A 5 -12.93 13.01 6.85
C ILE A 5 -11.65 13.40 7.59
N LEU A 6 -11.50 14.70 7.85
CA LEU A 6 -10.32 15.27 8.50
C LEU A 6 -10.64 15.64 9.94
N GLY A 7 -9.67 15.48 10.81
CA GLY A 7 -9.76 15.91 12.21
C GLY A 7 -8.59 15.39 13.03
N PRO A 8 -8.20 16.06 14.12
CA PRO A 8 -7.23 15.54 15.08
C PRO A 8 -7.66 14.21 15.71
N SER A 9 -6.78 13.55 16.45
CA SER A 9 -7.13 12.33 17.18
C SER A 9 -8.27 12.61 18.19
N GLY A 10 -9.18 11.66 18.36
CA GLY A 10 -10.30 11.78 19.30
C GLY A 10 -11.48 12.64 18.85
N THR A 11 -11.48 13.21 17.65
CA THR A 11 -12.58 14.08 17.15
C THR A 11 -13.79 13.31 16.60
N GLY A 12 -13.82 11.99 16.72
CA GLY A 12 -14.98 11.18 16.31
C GLY A 12 -15.00 10.77 14.82
N LYS A 13 -13.88 10.88 14.08
CA LYS A 13 -13.80 10.47 12.66
C LYS A 13 -14.29 9.04 12.43
N SER A 14 -13.75 8.08 13.17
CA SER A 14 -14.13 6.67 13.06
C SER A 14 -15.58 6.42 13.50
N THR A 15 -16.12 7.23 14.42
CA THR A 15 -17.54 7.18 14.79
C THR A 15 -18.43 7.68 13.65
N LEU A 16 -18.03 8.78 12.99
CA LEU A 16 -18.76 9.30 11.83
C LEU A 16 -18.76 8.27 10.69
N LEU A 17 -17.60 7.66 10.44
CA LEU A 17 -17.45 6.61 9.44
C LEU A 17 -18.34 5.39 9.75
N MET A 18 -18.35 4.90 11.00
CA MET A 18 -19.21 3.78 11.42
C MET A 18 -20.70 4.11 11.35
N ASN A 19 -21.10 5.35 11.61
CA ASN A 19 -22.50 5.78 11.43
C ASN A 19 -22.92 5.75 9.97
N GLU A 20 -22.04 6.13 9.05
CA GLU A 20 -22.30 6.05 7.61
C GLU A 20 -22.38 4.59 7.14
N ILE A 21 -21.49 3.73 7.63
CA ILE A 21 -21.54 2.27 7.38
C ILE A 21 -22.86 1.69 7.86
N ARG A 22 -23.30 2.05 9.07
CA ARG A 22 -24.60 1.62 9.64
C ARG A 22 -25.76 2.04 8.75
N ARG A 23 -25.82 3.32 8.38
CA ARG A 23 -26.87 3.87 7.50
C ARG A 23 -26.97 3.09 6.19
N ARG A 24 -25.82 2.73 5.60
CA ARG A 24 -25.79 1.93 4.38
C ARG A 24 -26.26 0.50 4.61
N ALA A 25 -25.83 -0.13 5.69
CA ALA A 25 -26.25 -1.49 6.06
C ALA A 25 -27.77 -1.56 6.31
N GLU A 26 -28.35 -0.55 6.96
CA GLU A 26 -29.81 -0.42 7.16
C GLU A 26 -30.56 -0.27 5.83
N ALA A 27 -29.93 0.33 4.83
CA ALA A 27 -30.46 0.44 3.46
C ALA A 27 -30.19 -0.82 2.59
N GLY A 28 -29.60 -1.88 3.16
CA GLY A 28 -29.21 -3.08 2.42
C GLY A 28 -28.09 -2.85 1.39
N GLN A 29 -27.23 -1.86 1.62
CA GLN A 29 -26.14 -1.49 0.72
C GLN A 29 -24.80 -2.01 1.28
N PRO A 30 -24.07 -2.85 0.52
CA PRO A 30 -22.82 -3.40 1.00
C PRO A 30 -21.72 -2.36 1.09
N SER A 31 -20.82 -2.58 2.06
CA SER A 31 -19.66 -1.73 2.32
C SER A 31 -18.40 -2.55 2.53
N ILE A 32 -17.26 -2.00 2.15
CA ILE A 32 -15.93 -2.53 2.45
C ILE A 32 -15.25 -1.55 3.41
N LEU A 33 -14.73 -2.05 4.53
CA LEU A 33 -13.93 -1.28 5.46
C LEU A 33 -12.47 -1.76 5.41
N LEU A 34 -11.57 -0.86 4.99
CA LEU A 34 -10.13 -1.11 4.96
C LEU A 34 -9.47 -0.52 6.21
N VAL A 35 -8.72 -1.35 6.91
CA VAL A 35 -7.92 -1.00 8.09
C VAL A 35 -6.53 -1.60 7.99
N PRO A 36 -5.52 -1.08 8.70
CA PRO A 36 -4.21 -1.74 8.81
C PRO A 36 -4.32 -3.16 9.37
N GLU A 37 -3.41 -4.04 8.97
CA GLU A 37 -3.45 -5.48 9.32
C GLU A 37 -3.57 -5.74 10.83
N GLN A 38 -2.85 -4.94 11.63
CA GLN A 38 -2.88 -5.07 13.09
C GLN A 38 -4.26 -4.77 13.71
N PHE A 39 -5.14 -4.08 13.00
CA PHE A 39 -6.48 -3.70 13.49
C PHE A 39 -7.61 -4.56 12.92
N THR A 40 -7.34 -5.49 12.01
CA THR A 40 -8.38 -6.27 11.32
C THR A 40 -9.29 -7.01 12.31
N SER A 41 -8.72 -7.83 13.21
CA SER A 41 -9.51 -8.60 14.19
C SER A 41 -10.27 -7.72 15.19
N SER A 42 -9.68 -6.61 15.64
CA SER A 42 -10.35 -5.66 16.53
C SER A 42 -11.49 -4.93 15.84
N THR A 43 -11.34 -4.66 14.55
CA THR A 43 -12.33 -4.01 13.70
C THR A 43 -13.51 -4.93 13.44
N GLU A 44 -13.29 -6.20 13.14
CA GLU A 44 -14.37 -7.20 13.01
C GLU A 44 -15.21 -7.29 14.30
N GLY A 45 -14.55 -7.38 15.44
CA GLY A 45 -15.23 -7.37 16.74
C GLY A 45 -15.97 -6.07 17.02
N ARG A 46 -15.49 -4.93 16.52
CA ARG A 46 -16.16 -3.62 16.62
C ARG A 46 -17.39 -3.56 15.72
N ILE A 47 -17.29 -3.98 14.46
CA ILE A 47 -18.40 -4.05 13.50
C ILE A 47 -19.53 -4.87 14.12
N TYR A 48 -19.21 -6.05 14.65
CA TYR A 48 -20.20 -6.93 15.25
C TYR A 48 -20.89 -6.32 16.47
N ARG A 49 -20.12 -5.71 17.37
CA ARG A 49 -20.68 -5.05 18.58
C ARG A 49 -21.54 -3.82 18.26
N GLU A 50 -21.13 -3.03 17.25
CA GLU A 50 -21.82 -1.79 16.94
C GLU A 50 -23.03 -2.01 16.03
N LEU A 51 -22.97 -2.95 15.10
CA LEU A 51 -24.02 -3.18 14.09
C LEU A 51 -24.94 -4.36 14.44
N GLY A 52 -24.45 -5.33 15.23
CA GLY A 52 -25.17 -6.57 15.52
C GLY A 52 -25.17 -7.55 14.33
N ASP A 53 -25.74 -8.75 14.53
CA ASP A 53 -25.68 -9.87 13.59
C ASP A 53 -26.26 -9.54 12.21
N GLY A 54 -27.40 -8.85 12.18
CA GLY A 54 -28.12 -8.60 10.93
C GLY A 54 -27.43 -7.57 10.02
N LEU A 55 -26.91 -6.48 10.59
CA LEU A 55 -26.29 -5.40 9.81
C LEU A 55 -24.81 -5.66 9.51
N SER A 56 -24.12 -6.41 10.36
CA SER A 56 -22.70 -6.77 10.13
C SER A 56 -22.49 -7.59 8.85
N ALA A 57 -23.50 -8.33 8.40
CA ALA A 57 -23.45 -9.09 7.15
C ALA A 57 -23.29 -8.19 5.89
N TRP A 58 -23.60 -6.90 6.00
CA TRP A 58 -23.45 -5.92 4.92
C TRP A 58 -22.07 -5.25 4.88
N VAL A 59 -21.17 -5.61 5.80
CA VAL A 59 -19.86 -4.97 5.94
C VAL A 59 -18.76 -6.03 5.89
N SER A 60 -17.87 -5.92 4.92
CA SER A 60 -16.66 -6.75 4.85
C SER A 60 -15.45 -5.93 5.29
N SER A 61 -14.70 -6.43 6.28
CA SER A 61 -13.46 -5.79 6.76
C SER A 61 -12.25 -6.47 6.14
N TYR A 62 -11.31 -5.67 5.65
CA TYR A 62 -10.06 -6.15 5.05
C TYR A 62 -8.88 -5.25 5.43
N SER A 63 -7.68 -5.82 5.37
CA SER A 63 -6.45 -5.06 5.09
C SER A 63 -6.26 -4.95 3.58
N PHE A 64 -5.31 -4.13 3.13
CA PHE A 64 -4.96 -4.11 1.69
C PHE A 64 -4.44 -5.46 1.20
N SER A 65 -3.67 -6.18 2.03
CA SER A 65 -3.17 -7.52 1.70
C SER A 65 -4.28 -8.55 1.61
N SER A 66 -5.20 -8.60 2.58
CA SER A 66 -6.32 -9.55 2.56
C SER A 66 -7.35 -9.24 1.47
N LEU A 67 -7.56 -7.96 1.13
CA LEU A 67 -8.37 -7.59 -0.03
C LEU A 67 -7.68 -7.99 -1.34
N ALA A 68 -6.37 -7.84 -1.43
CA ALA A 68 -5.60 -8.31 -2.59
C ALA A 68 -5.71 -9.83 -2.75
N GLU A 69 -5.60 -10.59 -1.66
CA GLU A 69 -5.83 -12.04 -1.69
C GLU A 69 -7.23 -12.37 -2.20
N LYS A 70 -8.26 -11.72 -1.67
CA LYS A 70 -9.65 -11.92 -2.10
C LYS A 70 -9.85 -11.67 -3.60
N LEU A 71 -9.27 -10.59 -4.14
CA LEU A 71 -9.32 -10.27 -5.57
C LEU A 71 -8.58 -11.31 -6.42
N LEU A 72 -7.39 -11.73 -5.97
CA LEU A 72 -6.59 -12.71 -6.69
C LEU A 72 -7.18 -14.13 -6.63
N ASP A 73 -7.87 -14.49 -5.56
CA ASP A 73 -8.61 -15.74 -5.43
C ASP A 73 -9.82 -15.77 -6.42
N GLU A 74 -10.49 -14.64 -6.56
CA GLU A 74 -11.70 -14.54 -7.39
C GLU A 74 -11.38 -14.41 -8.88
N TYR A 75 -10.32 -13.63 -9.23
CA TYR A 75 -9.99 -13.28 -10.63
C TYR A 75 -8.66 -13.85 -11.11
N GLY A 76 -8.01 -14.67 -10.31
CA GLY A 76 -6.77 -15.35 -10.66
C GLY A 76 -5.52 -14.60 -10.23
N GLY A 77 -4.46 -15.38 -9.94
CA GLY A 77 -3.17 -14.86 -9.45
C GLY A 77 -2.82 -15.30 -8.03
N ALA A 78 -3.71 -16.00 -7.33
CA ALA A 78 -3.52 -16.45 -5.94
C ALA A 78 -2.37 -17.46 -5.77
N ALA A 79 -2.05 -18.24 -6.81
CA ALA A 79 -1.06 -19.32 -6.73
C ALA A 79 0.39 -18.86 -6.56
N VAL A 80 0.69 -17.58 -6.75
CA VAL A 80 2.05 -17.05 -6.64
C VAL A 80 2.40 -16.88 -5.15
N ARG A 81 3.48 -17.53 -4.72
CA ARG A 81 3.96 -17.42 -3.34
C ARG A 81 4.55 -16.04 -3.06
N THR A 82 4.26 -15.51 -1.89
CA THR A 82 4.84 -14.25 -1.42
C THR A 82 6.17 -14.49 -0.72
N VAL A 83 7.17 -13.64 -1.01
CA VAL A 83 8.46 -13.69 -0.34
C VAL A 83 8.33 -13.18 1.11
N THR A 84 8.92 -13.91 2.05
CA THR A 84 9.06 -13.45 3.44
C THR A 84 10.29 -12.56 3.59
N ASP A 85 10.37 -11.78 4.68
CA ASP A 85 11.55 -10.92 4.94
C ASP A 85 12.84 -11.72 5.01
N ALA A 86 12.83 -12.90 5.63
CA ALA A 86 13.98 -13.78 5.67
C ALA A 86 14.38 -14.28 4.27
N ALA A 87 13.42 -14.68 3.45
CA ALA A 87 13.67 -15.09 2.07
C ALA A 87 14.18 -13.92 1.22
N ARG A 88 13.69 -12.70 1.44
CA ARG A 88 14.19 -11.47 0.77
C ARG A 88 15.69 -11.27 1.04
N VAL A 89 16.14 -11.39 2.27
CA VAL A 89 17.58 -11.30 2.61
C VAL A 89 18.41 -12.37 1.89
N VAL A 90 17.88 -13.59 1.77
CA VAL A 90 18.54 -14.68 1.02
C VAL A 90 18.64 -14.36 -0.47
N LEU A 91 17.56 -13.82 -1.08
CA LEU A 91 17.56 -13.40 -2.48
C LEU A 91 18.52 -12.23 -2.73
N VAL A 92 18.58 -11.24 -1.84
CA VAL A 92 19.57 -10.15 -1.90
C VAL A 92 20.99 -10.70 -1.82
N ARG A 93 21.27 -11.65 -0.93
CA ARG A 93 22.57 -12.33 -0.85
C ARG A 93 22.93 -12.98 -2.19
N ARG A 94 22.00 -13.75 -2.78
CA ARG A 94 22.22 -14.38 -4.09
C ARG A 94 22.46 -13.35 -5.21
N ALA A 95 21.72 -12.24 -5.21
CA ALA A 95 21.90 -11.14 -6.15
C ALA A 95 23.31 -10.52 -6.04
N VAL A 96 23.77 -10.24 -4.82
CA VAL A 96 25.12 -9.71 -4.54
C VAL A 96 26.20 -10.73 -4.93
N GLU A 97 26.00 -12.02 -4.67
CA GLU A 97 26.93 -13.09 -5.07
C GLU A 97 27.01 -13.23 -6.60
N ALA A 98 25.87 -13.13 -7.31
CA ALA A 98 25.83 -13.19 -8.78
C ALA A 98 26.54 -12.00 -9.45
N LEU A 99 26.46 -10.82 -8.86
CA LEU A 99 27.19 -9.63 -9.31
C LEU A 99 28.69 -9.74 -9.09
N GLY A 100 29.11 -10.45 -8.04
CA GLY A 100 30.51 -10.78 -7.76
C GLY A 100 31.43 -9.56 -7.70
N PRO A 101 32.49 -9.50 -8.55
CA PRO A 101 33.46 -8.41 -8.57
C PRO A 101 32.89 -7.05 -8.99
N ARG A 102 31.70 -7.00 -9.58
CA ARG A 102 31.03 -5.75 -9.96
C ARG A 102 30.54 -4.93 -8.78
N VAL A 103 30.40 -5.57 -7.60
CA VAL A 103 30.10 -4.88 -6.33
C VAL A 103 31.42 -4.41 -5.73
N THR A 104 31.83 -3.19 -6.02
CA THR A 104 33.10 -2.59 -5.62
C THR A 104 32.95 -1.65 -4.41
N TYR A 105 31.97 -0.75 -4.45
CA TYR A 105 31.67 0.22 -3.37
C TYR A 105 31.32 -0.51 -2.07
N TYR A 106 30.39 -1.48 -2.16
CA TYR A 106 30.00 -2.32 -1.02
C TYR A 106 30.87 -3.57 -0.87
N GLY A 107 31.92 -3.74 -1.67
CA GLY A 107 32.71 -4.96 -1.79
C GLY A 107 33.23 -5.52 -0.46
N ARG A 108 33.67 -4.67 0.47
CA ARG A 108 34.13 -5.07 1.82
C ARG A 108 33.00 -5.60 2.70
N HIS A 109 31.77 -5.17 2.49
CA HIS A 109 30.62 -5.49 3.33
C HIS A 109 29.68 -6.50 2.69
N ARG A 110 29.89 -6.89 1.44
CA ARG A 110 28.98 -7.73 0.64
C ARG A 110 28.58 -9.06 1.27
N ARG A 111 29.35 -9.58 2.23
CA ARG A 111 29.05 -10.83 2.98
C ARG A 111 28.55 -10.57 4.41
N SER A 112 28.50 -9.32 4.84
CA SER A 112 28.03 -8.96 6.19
C SER A 112 26.51 -9.18 6.28
N PRO A 113 26.02 -9.94 7.28
CA PRO A 113 24.57 -10.10 7.50
C PRO A 113 23.86 -8.76 7.69
N VAL A 114 24.49 -7.81 8.40
CA VAL A 114 23.94 -6.46 8.63
C VAL A 114 23.78 -5.70 7.31
N PHE A 115 24.78 -5.78 6.44
CA PHE A 115 24.70 -5.14 5.12
C PHE A 115 23.55 -5.76 4.28
N LEU A 116 23.47 -7.08 4.25
CA LEU A 116 22.45 -7.80 3.46
C LEU A 116 21.04 -7.46 3.95
N GLN A 117 20.86 -7.40 5.27
CA GLN A 117 19.59 -6.99 5.86
C GLN A 117 19.24 -5.53 5.51
N LYS A 118 20.18 -4.59 5.71
CA LYS A 118 19.98 -3.18 5.36
C LYS A 118 19.72 -2.98 3.86
N CYS A 119 20.40 -3.74 3.03
CA CYS A 119 20.16 -3.72 1.58
C CYS A 119 18.74 -4.21 1.26
N ALA A 120 18.28 -5.31 1.87
CA ALA A 120 16.93 -5.82 1.69
C ALA A 120 15.85 -4.82 2.15
N GLU A 121 16.05 -4.18 3.30
CA GLU A 121 15.19 -3.10 3.81
C GLU A 121 15.13 -1.92 2.81
N THR A 122 16.30 -1.46 2.34
CA THR A 122 16.39 -0.35 1.37
C THR A 122 15.70 -0.69 0.04
N LEU A 123 15.88 -1.91 -0.48
CA LEU A 123 15.18 -2.33 -1.71
C LEU A 123 13.67 -2.34 -1.52
N ASN A 124 13.20 -2.79 -0.35
CA ASN A 124 11.78 -2.77 -0.02
C ASN A 124 11.22 -1.33 0.08
N GLU A 125 11.98 -0.41 0.68
CA GLU A 125 11.61 1.01 0.74
C GLU A 125 11.54 1.66 -0.65
N LEU A 126 12.54 1.41 -1.51
CA LEU A 126 12.56 1.90 -2.88
C LEU A 126 11.35 1.39 -3.67
N LYS A 127 11.06 0.10 -3.54
CA LYS A 127 9.91 -0.53 -4.19
C LYS A 127 8.58 0.04 -3.68
N SER A 128 8.44 0.20 -2.37
CA SER A 128 7.25 0.82 -1.75
C SER A 128 7.05 2.27 -2.20
N ALA A 129 8.13 2.98 -2.51
CA ALA A 129 8.08 4.31 -3.10
C ALA A 129 7.78 4.31 -4.62
N GLY A 130 7.65 3.13 -5.25
CA GLY A 130 7.41 2.97 -6.69
C GLY A 130 8.64 3.24 -7.56
N LEU A 131 9.86 3.19 -6.97
CA LEU A 131 11.11 3.35 -7.72
C LEU A 131 11.55 2.00 -8.26
N THR A 132 11.82 1.94 -9.57
CA THR A 132 12.34 0.77 -10.26
C THR A 132 13.86 0.82 -10.38
N GLY A 133 14.50 -0.33 -10.61
CA GLY A 133 15.95 -0.40 -10.86
C GLY A 133 16.44 0.57 -11.95
N PRO A 134 15.82 0.62 -13.16
CA PRO A 134 16.17 1.57 -14.20
C PRO A 134 15.99 3.05 -13.82
N GLN A 135 15.01 3.38 -12.97
CA GLN A 135 14.85 4.75 -12.46
C GLN A 135 15.96 5.10 -11.48
N LEU A 136 16.33 4.17 -10.58
CA LEU A 136 17.42 4.34 -9.64
C LEU A 136 18.76 4.51 -10.37
N GLU A 137 19.00 3.76 -11.44
CA GLU A 137 20.18 3.90 -12.28
C GLU A 137 20.28 5.30 -12.91
N ARG A 138 19.17 5.83 -13.44
CA ARG A 138 19.11 7.20 -13.97
C ARG A 138 19.38 8.28 -12.93
N LEU A 139 19.07 8.03 -11.67
CA LEU A 139 19.39 8.93 -10.55
C LEU A 139 20.84 8.81 -10.09
N SER A 140 21.61 7.86 -10.60
CA SER A 140 23.01 7.62 -10.24
C SER A 140 23.94 8.63 -10.90
N VAL A 141 23.76 9.93 -10.63
CA VAL A 141 24.53 11.04 -11.15
C VAL A 141 25.13 11.88 -9.99
N GLY A 142 26.29 12.51 -10.24
CA GLY A 142 26.93 13.39 -9.23
C GLY A 142 27.62 12.65 -8.08
N PRO A 143 27.80 13.29 -6.92
CA PRO A 143 28.42 12.69 -5.74
C PRO A 143 27.63 11.45 -5.26
N GLY A 144 28.33 10.35 -4.99
CA GLY A 144 27.68 9.09 -4.55
C GLY A 144 27.08 8.24 -5.67
N ARG A 145 27.31 8.60 -6.95
CA ARG A 145 26.82 7.83 -8.12
C ARG A 145 27.17 6.34 -8.08
N GLU A 146 28.40 6.00 -7.63
CA GLU A 146 28.86 4.62 -7.53
C GLU A 146 28.01 3.79 -6.56
N LYS A 147 27.67 4.39 -5.41
CA LYS A 147 26.79 3.80 -4.41
C LYS A 147 25.40 3.49 -4.98
N LEU A 148 24.80 4.46 -5.68
CA LEU A 148 23.48 4.31 -6.28
C LEU A 148 23.48 3.34 -7.45
N ALA A 149 24.52 3.38 -8.29
CA ALA A 149 24.67 2.46 -9.43
C ALA A 149 24.81 1.01 -8.97
N GLU A 150 25.60 0.74 -7.92
CA GLU A 150 25.69 -0.62 -7.37
C GLU A 150 24.39 -1.06 -6.72
N LEU A 151 23.68 -0.16 -6.01
CA LEU A 151 22.38 -0.46 -5.44
C LEU A 151 21.36 -0.77 -6.55
N ALA A 152 21.35 -0.02 -7.65
CA ALA A 152 20.51 -0.28 -8.80
C ALA A 152 20.81 -1.64 -9.45
N ALA A 153 22.10 -2.00 -9.57
CA ALA A 153 22.51 -3.30 -10.08
C ALA A 153 22.07 -4.46 -9.15
N ILE A 154 22.19 -4.28 -7.82
CA ILE A 154 21.71 -5.26 -6.84
C ILE A 154 20.20 -5.39 -6.93
N TYR A 155 19.48 -4.28 -7.08
CA TYR A 155 18.04 -4.26 -7.23
C TYR A 155 17.60 -5.04 -8.50
N ALA A 156 18.20 -4.76 -9.64
CA ALA A 156 17.89 -5.46 -10.89
C ALA A 156 18.14 -6.98 -10.78
N ALA A 157 19.27 -7.38 -10.16
CA ALA A 157 19.58 -8.79 -9.93
C ALA A 157 18.62 -9.46 -8.94
N TYR A 158 18.19 -8.74 -7.89
CA TYR A 158 17.18 -9.19 -6.95
C TYR A 158 15.82 -9.41 -7.64
N GLU A 159 15.34 -8.44 -8.43
CA GLU A 159 14.11 -8.55 -9.19
C GLU A 159 14.09 -9.74 -10.14
N ALA A 160 15.19 -9.98 -10.86
CA ALA A 160 15.33 -11.13 -11.74
C ALA A 160 15.18 -12.46 -10.98
N LEU A 161 15.83 -12.60 -9.82
CA LEU A 161 15.71 -13.80 -8.98
C LEU A 161 14.32 -13.95 -8.36
N LEU A 162 13.67 -12.83 -8.03
CA LEU A 162 12.32 -12.83 -7.46
C LEU A 162 11.31 -13.35 -8.48
N GLN A 163 11.35 -12.86 -9.72
CA GLN A 163 10.45 -13.27 -10.80
C GLN A 163 10.45 -14.78 -11.06
N GLU A 164 11.57 -15.46 -10.80
CA GLU A 164 11.69 -16.90 -10.97
C GLU A 164 11.04 -17.71 -9.84
N THR A 165 10.85 -17.14 -8.66
CA THR A 165 10.59 -17.92 -7.44
C THR A 165 9.37 -17.50 -6.64
N ALA A 166 9.05 -16.21 -6.63
CA ALA A 166 8.01 -15.64 -5.76
C ALA A 166 7.62 -14.23 -6.21
N MET A 167 6.74 -13.60 -5.45
CA MET A 167 6.32 -12.22 -5.63
C MET A 167 6.50 -11.45 -4.31
N ASP A 168 6.86 -10.18 -4.37
CA ASP A 168 6.82 -9.32 -3.20
C ASP A 168 5.37 -9.04 -2.76
N PRO A 169 5.13 -8.82 -1.46
CA PRO A 169 3.79 -8.46 -0.97
C PRO A 169 3.21 -7.22 -1.69
N GLY A 170 4.03 -6.21 -1.96
CA GLY A 170 3.62 -5.03 -2.72
C GLY A 170 3.19 -5.34 -4.15
N ASP A 171 3.93 -6.20 -4.85
CA ASP A 171 3.60 -6.63 -6.22
C ASP A 171 2.27 -7.39 -6.25
N ARG A 172 1.97 -8.14 -5.18
CA ARG A 172 0.70 -8.85 -5.04
C ARG A 172 -0.47 -7.87 -4.93
N VAL A 173 -0.33 -6.79 -4.17
CA VAL A 173 -1.32 -5.70 -4.09
C VAL A 173 -1.44 -4.98 -5.43
N GLU A 174 -0.33 -4.77 -6.14
CA GLU A 174 -0.32 -4.14 -7.46
C GLU A 174 -1.02 -5.02 -8.51
N LEU A 175 -0.76 -6.34 -8.51
CA LEU A 175 -1.47 -7.29 -9.36
C LEU A 175 -2.97 -7.31 -9.04
N ALA A 176 -3.34 -7.26 -7.77
CA ALA A 176 -4.74 -7.14 -7.37
C ALA A 176 -5.37 -5.82 -7.84
N ALA A 177 -4.62 -4.72 -7.86
CA ALA A 177 -5.09 -3.46 -8.42
C ALA A 177 -5.33 -3.53 -9.93
N GLN A 178 -4.50 -4.29 -10.68
CA GLN A 178 -4.73 -4.56 -12.10
C GLN A 178 -6.01 -5.39 -12.29
N LYS A 179 -6.19 -6.47 -11.49
CA LYS A 179 -7.42 -7.27 -11.51
C LYS A 179 -8.66 -6.46 -11.16
N ALA A 180 -8.57 -5.59 -10.16
CA ALA A 180 -9.67 -4.68 -9.80
C ALA A 180 -10.03 -3.70 -10.94
N ALA A 181 -9.07 -3.28 -11.73
CA ALA A 181 -9.32 -2.42 -12.91
C ALA A 181 -9.91 -3.21 -14.09
N GLU A 182 -9.52 -4.49 -14.26
CA GLU A 182 -10.09 -5.40 -15.26
C GLU A 182 -11.51 -5.86 -14.87
N HIS A 183 -11.82 -5.93 -13.57
CA HIS A 183 -13.06 -6.42 -12.98
C HIS A 183 -13.73 -5.37 -12.07
N PRO A 184 -14.20 -4.26 -12.65
CA PRO A 184 -14.82 -3.16 -11.89
C PRO A 184 -16.08 -3.59 -11.13
N GLU A 185 -16.74 -4.66 -11.54
CA GLU A 185 -17.94 -5.22 -10.90
C GLU A 185 -17.71 -5.62 -9.45
N PHE A 186 -16.47 -5.93 -9.04
CA PHE A 186 -16.16 -6.25 -7.65
C PHE A 186 -16.51 -5.10 -6.69
N PHE A 187 -16.27 -3.86 -7.10
CA PHE A 187 -16.56 -2.69 -6.28
C PHE A 187 -17.91 -2.03 -6.59
N LEU A 188 -18.54 -2.40 -7.70
CA LEU A 188 -19.79 -1.77 -8.14
C LEU A 188 -20.90 -1.96 -7.09
N GLY A 189 -21.55 -0.87 -6.72
CA GLY A 189 -22.62 -0.84 -5.71
C GLY A 189 -22.13 -0.91 -4.24
N ARG A 190 -20.82 -1.07 -4.02
CA ARG A 190 -20.19 -1.05 -2.69
C ARG A 190 -19.60 0.31 -2.41
N ALA A 191 -19.71 0.81 -1.18
CA ALA A 191 -18.87 1.92 -0.73
C ALA A 191 -17.62 1.38 -0.04
N VAL A 192 -16.50 2.08 -0.23
CA VAL A 192 -15.23 1.72 0.40
C VAL A 192 -14.89 2.77 1.45
N PHE A 193 -14.63 2.32 2.65
CA PHE A 193 -14.19 3.12 3.78
C PHE A 193 -12.77 2.75 4.15
N VAL A 194 -11.91 3.74 4.39
CA VAL A 194 -10.50 3.55 4.71
C VAL A 194 -10.22 4.30 6.00
N ASP A 195 -9.86 3.58 7.05
CA ASP A 195 -9.65 4.15 8.39
C ASP A 195 -8.27 3.77 8.96
N GLU A 196 -7.72 4.65 9.78
CA GLU A 196 -6.47 4.41 10.54
C GLU A 196 -5.19 4.24 9.70
N PHE A 197 -5.15 4.79 8.48
CA PHE A 197 -3.93 4.82 7.67
C PHE A 197 -3.27 6.20 7.72
N ASP A 198 -1.96 6.21 7.98
CA ASP A 198 -1.14 7.42 7.93
C ASP A 198 -0.48 7.62 6.56
N THR A 199 -0.25 6.54 5.81
CA THR A 199 0.43 6.58 4.52
C THR A 199 -0.12 5.50 3.57
N PHE A 200 0.06 5.75 2.27
CA PHE A 200 -0.25 4.78 1.22
C PHE A 200 0.98 4.66 0.31
N ASP A 201 1.58 3.48 0.26
CA ASP A 201 2.61 3.13 -0.72
C ASP A 201 2.05 3.07 -2.15
N SER A 202 2.92 2.90 -3.14
CA SER A 202 2.55 2.89 -4.57
C SER A 202 1.50 1.82 -4.90
N ALA A 203 1.63 0.62 -4.32
CA ALA A 203 0.71 -0.48 -4.55
C ALA A 203 -0.69 -0.22 -3.98
N LYS A 204 -0.76 0.32 -2.74
CA LYS A 204 -2.03 0.74 -2.14
C LYS A 204 -2.68 1.88 -2.92
N GLN A 205 -1.88 2.84 -3.41
CA GLN A 205 -2.39 3.92 -4.27
C GLN A 205 -2.96 3.39 -5.59
N ALA A 206 -2.33 2.38 -6.20
CA ALA A 206 -2.85 1.73 -7.41
C ALA A 206 -4.21 1.07 -7.14
N LEU A 207 -4.36 0.35 -6.03
CA LEU A 207 -5.62 -0.29 -5.65
C LEU A 207 -6.70 0.75 -5.30
N LEU A 208 -6.36 1.82 -4.57
CA LEU A 208 -7.28 2.93 -4.30
C LEU A 208 -7.76 3.59 -5.59
N ARG A 209 -6.90 3.76 -6.58
CA ARG A 209 -7.28 4.31 -7.89
C ARG A 209 -8.31 3.42 -8.60
N ALA A 210 -8.14 2.10 -8.55
CA ALA A 210 -9.11 1.17 -9.11
C ALA A 210 -10.47 1.26 -8.39
N MET A 211 -10.48 1.39 -7.06
CA MET A 211 -11.70 1.59 -6.27
C MET A 211 -12.40 2.91 -6.63
N LEU A 212 -11.62 4.01 -6.73
CA LEU A 212 -12.15 5.34 -7.06
C LEU A 212 -12.82 5.40 -8.43
N ALA A 213 -12.41 4.57 -9.37
CA ALA A 213 -12.99 4.52 -10.69
C ALA A 213 -14.46 4.02 -10.69
N THR A 214 -14.87 3.24 -9.68
CA THR A 214 -16.15 2.52 -9.69
C THR A 214 -16.98 2.68 -8.43
N SER A 215 -16.39 3.22 -7.34
CA SER A 215 -17.03 3.28 -6.02
C SER A 215 -16.88 4.66 -5.39
N ASP A 216 -17.74 4.92 -4.41
CA ASP A 216 -17.51 5.98 -3.44
C ASP A 216 -16.48 5.52 -2.41
N VAL A 217 -15.40 6.27 -2.26
CA VAL A 217 -14.32 6.00 -1.34
C VAL A 217 -14.25 7.10 -0.28
N THR A 218 -14.37 6.72 0.99
CA THR A 218 -14.24 7.62 2.13
C THR A 218 -12.97 7.30 2.90
N VAL A 219 -12.09 8.29 3.09
CA VAL A 219 -10.81 8.12 3.81
C VAL A 219 -10.78 9.03 5.02
N THR A 220 -10.46 8.49 6.19
CA THR A 220 -10.20 9.29 7.38
C THR A 220 -8.72 9.63 7.47
N LEU A 221 -8.39 10.87 7.81
CA LEU A 221 -7.01 11.30 8.05
C LEU A 221 -6.91 12.15 9.30
N CYS A 222 -5.83 11.96 10.04
CA CYS A 222 -5.52 12.77 11.22
C CYS A 222 -4.87 14.10 10.77
N ALA A 223 -5.69 15.11 10.49
CA ALA A 223 -5.26 16.41 10.01
C ALA A 223 -6.21 17.53 10.48
N ASP A 224 -5.68 18.73 10.59
CA ASP A 224 -6.43 19.95 10.96
C ASP A 224 -7.01 20.70 9.74
N GLY A 225 -6.78 20.20 8.54
CA GLY A 225 -7.23 20.76 7.27
C GLY A 225 -6.42 20.22 6.09
N LEU A 226 -6.65 20.79 4.91
CA LEU A 226 -6.01 20.36 3.66
C LEU A 226 -4.73 21.15 3.34
N THR A 227 -4.65 22.41 3.77
CA THR A 227 -3.56 23.30 3.39
C THR A 227 -2.41 23.18 4.39
N ASP A 228 -1.20 22.94 3.89
CA ASP A 228 0.01 22.93 4.69
C ASP A 228 0.62 24.34 4.71
N TYR A 229 0.31 25.11 5.75
CA TYR A 229 0.82 26.46 5.96
C TYR A 229 2.24 26.47 6.53
N ASP A 230 2.74 25.34 7.05
CA ASP A 230 3.99 25.21 7.76
C ASP A 230 5.15 24.71 6.88
N GLY A 231 4.92 24.62 5.57
CA GLY A 231 5.94 24.24 4.59
C GLY A 231 6.54 22.84 4.80
N GLY A 232 5.76 21.90 5.31
CA GLY A 232 6.20 20.52 5.59
C GLY A 232 6.70 20.28 7.01
N MET A 233 6.71 21.32 7.87
CA MET A 233 7.23 21.23 9.24
C MET A 233 6.13 21.08 10.33
N GLY A 234 4.86 21.25 9.97
CA GLY A 234 3.75 21.16 10.90
C GLY A 234 3.43 19.71 11.31
N LEU A 235 2.81 19.55 12.48
CA LEU A 235 2.43 18.26 13.05
C LEU A 235 1.61 17.40 12.07
N PHE A 236 0.75 18.01 11.27
CA PHE A 236 -0.13 17.31 10.31
C PHE A 236 0.38 17.37 8.86
N SER A 237 1.57 17.89 8.60
CA SER A 237 2.09 18.06 7.24
C SER A 237 2.12 16.73 6.45
N GLY A 238 2.49 15.63 7.10
CA GLY A 238 2.46 14.29 6.49
C GLY A 238 1.05 13.90 6.02
N ALA A 239 0.05 14.04 6.89
CA ALA A 239 -1.34 13.71 6.56
C ALA A 239 -1.91 14.65 5.47
N LYS A 240 -1.55 15.93 5.47
CA LYS A 240 -1.91 16.91 4.42
C LYS A 240 -1.30 16.53 3.05
N GLN A 241 -0.06 16.03 3.03
CA GLN A 241 0.56 15.50 1.81
C GLN A 241 -0.15 14.25 1.31
N VAL A 242 -0.57 13.36 2.21
CA VAL A 242 -1.40 12.19 1.86
C VAL A 242 -2.73 12.64 1.28
N ALA A 243 -3.44 13.58 1.90
CA ALA A 243 -4.67 14.14 1.38
C ALA A 243 -4.49 14.71 -0.03
N ALA A 244 -3.43 15.49 -0.25
CA ALA A 244 -3.11 16.05 -1.56
C ALA A 244 -2.81 14.97 -2.63
N ARG A 245 -2.18 13.85 -2.23
CA ARG A 245 -1.97 12.70 -3.14
C ARG A 245 -3.29 12.01 -3.49
N LEU A 246 -4.16 11.79 -2.50
CA LEU A 246 -5.48 11.17 -2.71
C LEU A 246 -6.37 12.02 -3.63
N LEU A 247 -6.35 13.35 -3.47
CA LEU A 247 -7.07 14.27 -4.37
C LEU A 247 -6.55 14.18 -5.81
N ARG A 248 -5.23 14.07 -5.99
CA ARG A 248 -4.64 13.84 -7.33
C ARG A 248 -5.05 12.50 -7.92
N LEU A 249 -5.05 11.44 -7.11
CA LEU A 249 -5.51 10.10 -7.55
C LEU A 249 -6.98 10.14 -7.98
N ALA A 250 -7.84 10.81 -7.21
CA ALA A 250 -9.26 10.98 -7.56
C ALA A 250 -9.43 11.73 -8.87
N ALA A 251 -8.69 12.81 -9.08
CA ALA A 251 -8.70 13.55 -10.35
C ALA A 251 -8.25 12.69 -11.54
N GLN A 252 -7.21 11.88 -11.37
CA GLN A 252 -6.73 10.93 -12.38
C GLN A 252 -7.72 9.80 -12.68
N ALA A 253 -8.50 9.38 -11.68
CA ALA A 253 -9.57 8.39 -11.84
C ALA A 253 -10.87 8.99 -12.42
N GLY A 254 -10.90 10.28 -12.76
CA GLY A 254 -12.09 10.98 -13.26
C GLY A 254 -13.16 11.21 -12.17
N CYS A 255 -12.81 11.06 -10.90
CA CYS A 255 -13.70 11.30 -9.76
C CYS A 255 -13.76 12.80 -9.42
N ARG A 256 -14.94 13.23 -9.01
CA ARG A 256 -15.15 14.54 -8.38
C ARG A 256 -15.20 14.38 -6.86
#